data_43079fa94ff4ef00ba4374de795c63ac
#
_entry.id   43079fa94ff4ef00ba4374de795c63ac
#
_cell.length_a   1.000
_cell.length_b   1.000
_cell.length_c   1.000
_cell.angle_alpha   90.00
_cell.angle_beta   90.00
_cell.angle_gamma   90.00
#
_symmetry.space_group_name_H-M   'P 1'
#
loop_
_entity.id
_entity.type
_entity.pdbx_description
1 polymer ?
#
loop_
_entity_poly.entity_id
_entity_poly.type
_entity_poly.pdbx_seq_one_letter_code
_entity_poly.pdbx_strand_id
1 'polypeptide(L)'
;PHAVYSPKLSQPAKNYLLAMEASTLEGVLRRLLIDQQRVVNLRLFKQMCNLRDADLDAVLQQGDFFEETKAFSFRGHDYLVASHAWTIAEQSIVTYLRDWHADNPSMDGIQASYLWVCLVPEIDQNLYDSVLDHLLEQAVMRRANGCLKLQEFTAQSSPIEQQQWQLIERTLSTYTNQIPTLANLQDDLQLDGVSLHAQLQRAVNDGRIFKVGTKRFILCTQLSLFAYAVCELAKATPQFSVVETKNHLGLGRNSCIQL
;
A
#
# COMPACT_ATOMS: atom_id res chain seq x y z
N PRO A 1 9.23 36.53 -45.01
CA PRO A 1 9.04 35.09 -45.02
C PRO A 1 8.90 34.62 -43.57
N HIS A 2 7.65 34.40 -43.13
CA HIS A 2 7.36 33.85 -41.82
C HIS A 2 7.64 32.35 -41.92
N ALA A 3 8.65 31.86 -41.21
CA ALA A 3 8.87 30.45 -41.02
C ALA A 3 7.68 29.87 -40.25
N VAL A 4 6.88 29.06 -40.93
CA VAL A 4 5.82 28.26 -40.30
C VAL A 4 6.50 27.22 -39.40
N TYR A 5 6.46 27.46 -38.10
CA TYR A 5 6.96 26.50 -37.11
C TYR A 5 5.97 25.34 -37.04
N SER A 6 6.24 24.30 -37.81
CA SER A 6 5.50 23.04 -37.67
C SER A 6 6.05 22.32 -36.43
N PRO A 7 5.28 22.18 -35.35
CA PRO A 7 5.75 21.47 -34.19
C PRO A 7 6.04 20.01 -34.61
N LYS A 8 7.27 19.54 -34.41
CA LYS A 8 7.64 18.14 -34.66
C LYS A 8 6.82 17.28 -33.68
N LEU A 9 5.90 16.48 -34.24
CA LEU A 9 5.16 15.49 -33.48
C LEU A 9 6.13 14.56 -32.73
N SER A 10 5.85 14.31 -31.45
CA SER A 10 6.59 13.33 -30.66
C SER A 10 6.46 11.93 -31.30
N GLN A 11 7.44 11.06 -31.07
CA GLN A 11 7.37 9.67 -31.60
C GLN A 11 6.09 8.93 -31.17
N PRO A 12 5.61 9.05 -29.91
CA PRO A 12 4.31 8.49 -29.50
C PRO A 12 3.11 9.02 -30.30
N ALA A 13 3.09 10.30 -30.64
CA ALA A 13 2.01 10.88 -31.45
C ALA A 13 2.04 10.38 -32.90
N LYS A 14 3.23 10.23 -33.47
CA LYS A 14 3.38 9.64 -34.82
C LYS A 14 2.90 8.19 -34.87
N ASN A 15 3.29 7.39 -33.89
CA ASN A 15 2.89 5.99 -33.80
C ASN A 15 1.36 5.86 -33.66
N TYR A 16 0.74 6.77 -32.89
CA TYR A 16 -0.72 6.83 -32.76
C TYR A 16 -1.39 7.13 -34.11
N LEU A 17 -0.91 8.13 -34.86
CA LEU A 17 -1.44 8.43 -36.17
C LEU A 17 -1.27 7.29 -37.16
N LEU A 18 -0.12 6.60 -37.15
CA LEU A 18 0.11 5.42 -37.97
C LEU A 18 -0.86 4.26 -37.65
N ALA A 19 -1.23 4.10 -36.37
CA ALA A 19 -2.24 3.12 -36.00
C ALA A 19 -3.62 3.47 -36.57
N MET A 20 -3.95 4.77 -36.61
CA MET A 20 -5.23 5.26 -37.15
C MET A 20 -5.36 5.11 -38.70
N GLU A 21 -4.28 4.80 -39.41
CA GLU A 21 -4.31 4.50 -40.85
C GLU A 21 -4.82 3.08 -41.18
N ALA A 22 -5.11 2.26 -40.18
CA ALA A 22 -5.70 0.94 -40.42
C ALA A 22 -7.11 1.07 -41.00
N SER A 23 -7.44 0.20 -41.93
CA SER A 23 -8.70 0.24 -42.69
C SER A 23 -9.93 -0.20 -41.87
N THR A 24 -9.71 -0.87 -40.74
CA THR A 24 -10.75 -1.38 -39.84
C THR A 24 -10.53 -0.91 -38.42
N LEU A 25 -11.62 -0.76 -37.67
CA LEU A 25 -11.57 -0.36 -36.26
C LEU A 25 -10.80 -1.38 -35.38
N GLU A 26 -11.01 -2.67 -35.65
CA GLU A 26 -10.24 -3.75 -35.02
C GLU A 26 -8.74 -3.60 -35.31
N GLY A 27 -8.37 -3.33 -36.55
CA GLY A 27 -6.98 -3.12 -36.96
C GLY A 27 -6.34 -1.93 -36.25
N VAL A 28 -7.09 -0.84 -36.02
CA VAL A 28 -6.61 0.31 -35.23
C VAL A 28 -6.35 -0.11 -33.79
N LEU A 29 -7.31 -0.76 -33.13
CA LEU A 29 -7.17 -1.22 -31.76
C LEU A 29 -6.03 -2.23 -31.61
N ARG A 30 -5.93 -3.19 -32.53
CA ARG A 30 -4.85 -4.20 -32.55
C ARG A 30 -3.48 -3.54 -32.63
N ARG A 31 -3.29 -2.58 -33.51
CA ARG A 31 -2.03 -1.81 -33.59
C ARG A 31 -1.71 -1.03 -32.33
N LEU A 32 -2.71 -0.39 -31.72
CA LEU A 32 -2.50 0.36 -30.47
C LEU A 32 -2.15 -0.55 -29.30
N LEU A 33 -2.88 -1.64 -29.11
CA LEU A 33 -2.78 -2.50 -27.94
C LEU A 33 -1.61 -3.48 -28.06
N ILE A 34 -1.46 -4.15 -29.21
CA ILE A 34 -0.52 -5.24 -29.38
C ILE A 34 0.82 -4.72 -29.91
N ASP A 35 0.81 -4.03 -31.06
CA ASP A 35 2.06 -3.58 -31.68
C ASP A 35 2.73 -2.44 -30.89
N GLN A 36 1.95 -1.54 -30.31
CA GLN A 36 2.46 -0.40 -29.55
C GLN A 36 2.37 -0.57 -28.03
N GLN A 37 1.80 -1.66 -27.55
CA GLN A 37 1.64 -2.00 -26.14
C GLN A 37 1.03 -0.86 -25.29
N ARG A 38 0.02 -0.17 -25.84
CA ARG A 38 -0.62 0.95 -25.19
C ARG A 38 -1.80 0.53 -24.35
N VAL A 39 -2.06 1.32 -23.32
CA VAL A 39 -3.35 1.32 -22.59
C VAL A 39 -4.28 2.27 -23.32
N VAL A 40 -5.44 1.81 -23.73
CA VAL A 40 -6.42 2.59 -24.48
C VAL A 40 -7.59 2.94 -23.59
N ASN A 41 -7.82 4.24 -23.35
CA ASN A 41 -9.04 4.72 -22.72
C ASN A 41 -10.20 4.63 -23.71
N LEU A 42 -11.19 3.80 -23.45
CA LEU A 42 -12.28 3.51 -24.38
C LEU A 42 -13.16 4.73 -24.66
N ARG A 43 -13.38 5.58 -23.67
CA ARG A 43 -14.15 6.83 -23.85
C ARG A 43 -13.42 7.79 -24.79
N LEU A 44 -12.13 8.01 -24.58
CA LEU A 44 -11.35 8.89 -25.45
C LEU A 44 -11.24 8.30 -26.86
N PHE A 45 -10.99 7.01 -26.97
CA PHE A 45 -10.92 6.32 -28.25
C PHE A 45 -12.23 6.47 -29.04
N LYS A 46 -13.39 6.25 -28.39
CA LYS A 46 -14.71 6.43 -28.98
C LYS A 46 -14.92 7.86 -29.48
N GLN A 47 -14.53 8.86 -28.70
CA GLN A 47 -14.64 10.27 -29.13
C GLN A 47 -13.74 10.59 -30.32
N MET A 48 -12.53 10.10 -30.35
CA MET A 48 -11.56 10.36 -31.43
C MET A 48 -11.95 9.71 -32.74
N CYS A 49 -12.54 8.53 -32.69
CA CYS A 49 -13.01 7.80 -33.87
C CYS A 49 -14.46 8.10 -34.21
N ASN A 50 -15.14 8.98 -33.47
CA ASN A 50 -16.57 9.32 -33.64
C ASN A 50 -17.48 8.06 -33.69
N LEU A 51 -17.29 7.13 -32.73
CA LEU A 51 -17.98 5.87 -32.69
C LEU A 51 -19.22 5.91 -31.80
N ARG A 52 -20.25 5.14 -32.17
CA ARG A 52 -21.39 4.82 -31.26
C ARG A 52 -20.98 3.67 -30.35
N ASP A 53 -21.69 3.51 -29.22
CA ASP A 53 -21.43 2.41 -28.28
C ASP A 53 -21.55 1.04 -28.97
N ALA A 54 -22.58 0.85 -29.80
CA ALA A 54 -22.82 -0.39 -30.54
C ALA A 54 -21.66 -0.77 -31.51
N ASP A 55 -21.01 0.22 -32.09
CA ASP A 55 -19.89 -0.02 -33.03
C ASP A 55 -18.64 -0.51 -32.27
N LEU A 56 -18.39 0.05 -31.09
CA LEU A 56 -17.30 -0.38 -30.21
C LEU A 56 -17.58 -1.77 -29.63
N ASP A 57 -18.78 -2.00 -29.10
CA ASP A 57 -19.19 -3.28 -28.54
C ASP A 57 -19.09 -4.40 -29.57
N ALA A 58 -19.46 -4.14 -30.83
CA ALA A 58 -19.36 -5.12 -31.90
C ALA A 58 -17.90 -5.56 -32.17
N VAL A 59 -16.93 -4.63 -32.05
CA VAL A 59 -15.50 -4.96 -32.20
C VAL A 59 -14.97 -5.70 -30.98
N LEU A 60 -15.34 -5.27 -29.78
CA LEU A 60 -14.88 -5.90 -28.54
C LEU A 60 -15.41 -7.33 -28.36
N GLN A 61 -16.50 -7.69 -29.02
CA GLN A 61 -17.10 -9.03 -28.99
C GLN A 61 -16.56 -9.96 -30.10
N GLN A 62 -15.69 -9.48 -30.98
CA GLN A 62 -15.09 -10.33 -32.01
C GLN A 62 -14.03 -11.26 -31.42
N GLY A 63 -14.29 -12.55 -31.48
CA GLY A 63 -13.57 -13.76 -31.06
C GLY A 63 -12.12 -13.59 -30.58
N ASP A 64 -11.17 -13.72 -31.50
CA ASP A 64 -9.72 -13.74 -31.17
C ASP A 64 -9.23 -12.46 -30.49
N PHE A 65 -9.82 -11.30 -30.80
CA PHE A 65 -9.43 -10.02 -30.24
C PHE A 65 -9.75 -9.95 -28.73
N PHE A 66 -10.86 -10.54 -28.32
CA PHE A 66 -11.26 -10.56 -26.90
C PHE A 66 -10.29 -11.39 -26.03
N GLU A 67 -9.75 -12.49 -26.58
CA GLU A 67 -8.80 -13.35 -25.86
C GLU A 67 -7.41 -12.68 -25.70
N GLU A 68 -7.00 -11.87 -26.69
CA GLU A 68 -5.73 -11.16 -26.69
C GLU A 68 -5.73 -9.87 -25.84
N THR A 69 -6.90 -9.43 -25.37
CA THR A 69 -7.05 -8.16 -24.68
C THR A 69 -7.70 -8.33 -23.31
N LYS A 70 -7.42 -7.41 -22.39
CA LYS A 70 -8.05 -7.33 -21.07
C LYS A 70 -8.65 -5.95 -20.85
N ALA A 71 -9.94 -5.92 -20.51
CA ALA A 71 -10.63 -4.70 -20.11
C ALA A 71 -10.53 -4.51 -18.59
N PHE A 72 -10.37 -3.27 -18.14
CA PHE A 72 -10.40 -2.89 -16.74
C PHE A 72 -10.98 -1.49 -16.56
N SER A 73 -11.56 -1.23 -15.37
CA SER A 73 -12.08 0.08 -15.00
C SER A 73 -11.23 0.70 -13.91
N PHE A 74 -10.84 1.95 -14.10
CA PHE A 74 -10.08 2.71 -13.11
C PHE A 74 -10.56 4.16 -13.04
N ARG A 75 -10.85 4.67 -11.85
CA ARG A 75 -11.35 6.03 -11.58
C ARG A 75 -12.55 6.43 -12.45
N GLY A 76 -13.47 5.48 -12.68
CA GLY A 76 -14.69 5.72 -13.48
C GLY A 76 -14.48 5.79 -15.00
N HIS A 77 -13.33 5.32 -15.47
CA HIS A 77 -13.02 5.17 -16.89
C HIS A 77 -12.70 3.72 -17.23
N ASP A 78 -13.16 3.29 -18.41
CA ASP A 78 -12.89 1.97 -18.93
C ASP A 78 -11.68 2.00 -19.87
N TYR A 79 -10.83 1.03 -19.68
CA TYR A 79 -9.57 0.88 -20.41
C TYR A 79 -9.47 -0.50 -21.03
N LEU A 80 -8.69 -0.58 -22.08
CA LEU A 80 -8.32 -1.83 -22.73
C LEU A 80 -6.79 -1.92 -22.83
N VAL A 81 -6.26 -3.11 -22.63
CA VAL A 81 -4.82 -3.40 -22.72
C VAL A 81 -4.63 -4.80 -23.32
N ALA A 82 -3.49 -5.06 -23.96
CA ALA A 82 -3.14 -6.40 -24.36
C ALA A 82 -2.96 -7.33 -23.13
N SER A 83 -3.51 -8.53 -23.17
CA SER A 83 -3.45 -9.48 -22.04
C SER A 83 -2.02 -9.77 -21.59
N HIS A 84 -1.09 -9.88 -22.54
CA HIS A 84 0.33 -10.08 -22.22
C HIS A 84 0.95 -8.87 -21.49
N ALA A 85 0.56 -7.64 -21.86
CA ALA A 85 1.09 -6.43 -21.20
C ALA A 85 0.60 -6.33 -19.73
N TRP A 86 -0.63 -6.76 -19.47
CA TRP A 86 -1.14 -6.91 -18.10
C TRP A 86 -0.31 -7.91 -17.30
N THR A 87 -0.07 -9.11 -17.88
CA THR A 87 0.73 -10.16 -17.23
C THR A 87 2.16 -9.72 -16.97
N ILE A 88 2.79 -8.99 -17.92
CA ILE A 88 4.13 -8.43 -17.74
C ILE A 88 4.12 -7.43 -16.57
N ALA A 89 3.11 -6.56 -16.49
CA ALA A 89 3.00 -5.60 -15.38
C ALA A 89 2.85 -6.30 -14.03
N GLU A 90 2.01 -7.34 -13.93
CA GLU A 90 1.89 -8.16 -12.73
C GLU A 90 3.23 -8.79 -12.31
N GLN A 91 3.88 -9.45 -13.27
CA GLN A 91 5.17 -10.10 -13.02
C GLN A 91 6.25 -9.11 -12.61
N SER A 92 6.31 -7.95 -13.26
CA SER A 92 7.29 -6.90 -12.94
C SER A 92 7.11 -6.39 -11.52
N ILE A 93 5.87 -6.11 -11.09
CA ILE A 93 5.55 -5.68 -9.73
C ILE A 93 5.95 -6.74 -8.71
N VAL A 94 5.54 -7.99 -8.93
CA VAL A 94 5.81 -9.10 -7.99
C VAL A 94 7.29 -9.43 -7.92
N THR A 95 7.98 -9.46 -9.06
CA THR A 95 9.43 -9.73 -9.11
C THR A 95 10.21 -8.62 -8.41
N TYR A 96 9.91 -7.36 -8.71
CA TYR A 96 10.56 -6.24 -8.05
C TYR A 96 10.37 -6.29 -6.53
N LEU A 97 9.15 -6.57 -6.06
CA LEU A 97 8.90 -6.70 -4.62
C LEU A 97 9.67 -7.87 -3.99
N ARG A 98 9.79 -8.99 -4.69
CA ARG A 98 10.55 -10.15 -4.20
C ARG A 98 12.03 -9.81 -4.04
N ASP A 99 12.61 -9.20 -5.07
CA ASP A 99 14.01 -8.79 -5.07
C ASP A 99 14.27 -7.73 -3.99
N TRP A 100 13.37 -6.75 -3.89
CA TRP A 100 13.45 -5.73 -2.85
C TRP A 100 13.37 -6.32 -1.44
N HIS A 101 12.52 -7.31 -1.19
CA HIS A 101 12.43 -8.01 0.09
C HIS A 101 13.68 -8.82 0.40
N ALA A 102 14.32 -9.40 -0.61
CA ALA A 102 15.59 -10.12 -0.44
C ALA A 102 16.70 -9.16 -0.03
N ASP A 103 16.75 -7.97 -0.64
CA ASP A 103 17.75 -6.95 -0.33
C ASP A 103 17.46 -6.19 0.97
N ASN A 104 16.19 -6.15 1.39
CA ASN A 104 15.73 -5.39 2.56
C ASN A 104 14.92 -6.25 3.54
N PRO A 105 15.48 -7.33 4.10
CA PRO A 105 14.73 -8.33 4.87
C PRO A 105 14.13 -7.77 6.18
N SER A 106 14.67 -6.66 6.69
CA SER A 106 14.18 -6.02 7.93
C SER A 106 13.16 -4.91 7.72
N MET A 107 12.88 -4.54 6.46
CA MET A 107 11.94 -3.45 6.14
C MET A 107 10.51 -3.98 5.99
N ASP A 108 9.54 -3.23 6.50
CA ASP A 108 8.11 -3.64 6.48
C ASP A 108 7.47 -3.66 5.08
N GLY A 109 8.14 -3.12 4.08
CA GLY A 109 7.65 -3.04 2.70
C GLY A 109 8.07 -1.73 2.02
N ILE A 110 7.61 -1.52 0.81
CA ILE A 110 7.93 -0.40 -0.06
C ILE A 110 6.72 0.52 -0.25
N GLN A 111 6.91 1.82 -0.34
CA GLN A 111 5.82 2.74 -0.66
C GLN A 111 5.38 2.59 -2.13
N ALA A 112 4.07 2.61 -2.40
CA ALA A 112 3.52 2.46 -3.74
C ALA A 112 4.07 3.49 -4.75
N SER A 113 4.26 4.74 -4.31
CA SER A 113 4.84 5.80 -5.14
C SER A 113 6.31 5.54 -5.51
N TYR A 114 7.08 4.96 -4.59
CA TYR A 114 8.47 4.60 -4.87
C TYR A 114 8.56 3.38 -5.79
N LEU A 115 7.74 2.35 -5.56
CA LEU A 115 7.63 1.20 -6.44
C LEU A 115 7.27 1.63 -7.87
N TRP A 116 6.31 2.56 -8.01
CA TRP A 116 5.98 3.17 -9.30
C TRP A 116 7.22 3.77 -9.99
N VAL A 117 7.94 4.63 -9.29
CA VAL A 117 9.15 5.28 -9.86
C VAL A 117 10.19 4.27 -10.32
N CYS A 118 10.34 3.14 -9.62
CA CYS A 118 11.28 2.08 -10.01
C CYS A 118 10.85 1.30 -11.26
N LEU A 119 9.55 1.28 -11.59
CA LEU A 119 8.98 0.56 -12.73
C LEU A 119 8.72 1.46 -13.96
N VAL A 120 8.85 2.80 -13.83
CA VAL A 120 8.78 3.75 -14.96
C VAL A 120 10.09 3.68 -15.77
N PRO A 121 10.06 3.72 -17.11
CA PRO A 121 8.94 4.03 -18.00
C PRO A 121 8.20 2.80 -18.57
N GLU A 122 8.42 1.62 -18.07
CA GLU A 122 7.98 0.36 -18.69
C GLU A 122 6.47 0.12 -18.59
N ILE A 123 5.81 0.71 -17.60
CA ILE A 123 4.38 0.48 -17.35
C ILE A 123 3.62 1.81 -17.37
N ASP A 124 2.43 1.84 -17.99
CA ASP A 124 1.49 2.98 -17.92
C ASP A 124 0.94 3.12 -16.50
N GLN A 125 0.73 4.36 -16.03
CA GLN A 125 0.30 4.61 -14.65
C GLN A 125 -1.10 4.03 -14.33
N ASN A 126 -2.06 4.12 -15.26
CA ASN A 126 -3.39 3.58 -15.03
C ASN A 126 -3.35 2.04 -14.98
N LEU A 127 -2.50 1.44 -15.81
CA LEU A 127 -2.25 0.00 -15.78
C LEU A 127 -1.61 -0.41 -14.46
N TYR A 128 -0.57 0.31 -14.02
CA TYR A 128 0.10 0.05 -12.75
C TYR A 128 -0.88 0.09 -11.57
N ASP A 129 -1.65 1.17 -11.44
CA ASP A 129 -2.60 1.35 -10.34
C ASP A 129 -3.65 0.21 -10.35
N SER A 130 -4.17 -0.16 -11.54
CA SER A 130 -5.18 -1.22 -11.67
C SER A 130 -4.62 -2.61 -11.41
N VAL A 131 -3.41 -2.90 -11.86
CA VAL A 131 -2.71 -4.17 -11.56
C VAL A 131 -2.41 -4.26 -10.08
N LEU A 132 -2.00 -3.14 -9.47
CA LEU A 132 -1.75 -3.08 -8.03
C LEU A 132 -3.00 -3.42 -7.21
N ASP A 133 -4.15 -2.81 -7.55
CA ASP A 133 -5.42 -3.09 -6.90
C ASP A 133 -5.82 -4.57 -7.11
N HIS A 134 -5.65 -5.10 -8.31
CA HIS A 134 -5.90 -6.50 -8.60
C HIS A 134 -5.05 -7.46 -7.76
N LEU A 135 -3.74 -7.21 -7.64
CA LEU A 135 -2.83 -8.02 -6.84
C LEU A 135 -3.17 -7.98 -5.33
N LEU A 136 -3.68 -6.84 -4.85
CA LEU A 136 -4.20 -6.70 -3.49
C LEU A 136 -5.49 -7.49 -3.27
N GLU A 137 -6.44 -7.44 -4.22
CA GLU A 137 -7.70 -8.21 -4.19
C GLU A 137 -7.45 -9.72 -4.24
N GLN A 138 -6.48 -10.16 -5.03
CA GLN A 138 -6.06 -11.57 -5.12
C GLN A 138 -5.22 -12.03 -3.91
N ALA A 139 -4.99 -11.16 -2.94
CA ALA A 139 -4.15 -11.44 -1.77
C ALA A 139 -2.72 -11.94 -2.13
N VAL A 140 -2.19 -11.62 -3.30
CA VAL A 140 -0.79 -11.83 -3.67
C VAL A 140 0.10 -10.86 -2.90
N MET A 141 -0.42 -9.67 -2.67
CA MET A 141 0.21 -8.61 -1.90
C MET A 141 -0.76 -8.13 -0.82
N ARG A 142 -0.20 -7.41 0.14
CA ARG A 142 -0.99 -6.70 1.17
C ARG A 142 -0.43 -5.31 1.42
N ARG A 143 -1.29 -4.43 1.88
CA ARG A 143 -0.90 -3.10 2.33
C ARG A 143 -0.81 -3.10 3.86
N ALA A 144 0.34 -2.71 4.40
CA ALA A 144 0.56 -2.61 5.84
C ALA A 144 1.34 -1.33 6.12
N ASN A 145 0.86 -0.50 7.06
CA ASN A 145 1.52 0.75 7.47
C ASN A 145 1.83 1.71 6.31
N GLY A 146 0.99 1.76 5.28
CA GLY A 146 1.21 2.57 4.09
C GLY A 146 2.19 1.98 3.07
N CYS A 147 2.81 0.85 3.38
CA CYS A 147 3.74 0.14 2.49
C CYS A 147 3.08 -1.10 1.87
N LEU A 148 3.59 -1.47 0.70
CA LEU A 148 3.23 -2.68 -0.03
C LEU A 148 4.23 -3.79 0.28
N LYS A 149 3.73 -4.99 0.45
CA LYS A 149 4.55 -6.19 0.62
C LYS A 149 3.85 -7.44 0.07
N LEU A 150 4.62 -8.44 -0.31
CA LEU A 150 4.08 -9.74 -0.67
C LEU A 150 3.34 -10.37 0.52
N GLN A 151 2.29 -11.13 0.26
CA GLN A 151 1.46 -11.72 1.31
C GLN A 151 2.26 -12.61 2.26
N GLU A 152 3.17 -13.42 1.72
CA GLU A 152 4.03 -14.33 2.47
C GLU A 152 5.19 -13.63 3.20
N PHE A 153 5.49 -12.39 2.85
CA PHE A 153 6.65 -11.70 3.42
C PHE A 153 6.41 -11.22 4.84
N THR A 154 7.32 -11.61 5.72
CA THR A 154 7.41 -11.10 7.09
C THR A 154 8.80 -10.52 7.30
N ALA A 155 8.86 -9.24 7.69
CA ALA A 155 10.12 -8.57 7.95
C ALA A 155 10.91 -9.29 9.08
N GLN A 156 12.16 -9.60 8.80
CA GLN A 156 13.04 -10.25 9.76
C GLN A 156 13.76 -9.16 10.58
N SER A 157 13.60 -9.21 11.89
CA SER A 157 14.40 -8.36 12.77
C SER A 157 15.85 -8.86 12.80
N SER A 158 16.81 -7.97 12.66
CA SER A 158 18.22 -8.34 12.84
C SER A 158 18.47 -8.84 14.27
N PRO A 159 19.52 -9.64 14.53
CA PRO A 159 19.86 -10.08 15.88
C PRO A 159 20.04 -8.91 16.86
N ILE A 160 20.59 -7.78 16.38
CA ILE A 160 20.77 -6.56 17.18
C ILE A 160 19.40 -5.94 17.52
N GLU A 161 18.49 -5.84 16.55
CA GLU A 161 17.14 -5.34 16.77
C GLU A 161 16.34 -6.25 17.71
N GLN A 162 16.53 -7.56 17.62
CA GLN A 162 15.90 -8.51 18.55
C GLN A 162 16.40 -8.33 19.98
N GLN A 163 17.71 -8.16 20.19
CA GLN A 163 18.28 -7.87 21.50
C GLN A 163 17.78 -6.53 22.07
N GLN A 164 17.75 -5.51 21.24
CA GLN A 164 17.21 -4.20 21.64
C GLN A 164 15.72 -4.29 21.97
N TRP A 165 14.95 -5.04 21.19
CA TRP A 165 13.55 -5.27 21.50
C TRP A 165 13.36 -5.97 22.85
N GLN A 166 14.13 -7.01 23.14
CA GLN A 166 14.06 -7.70 24.44
C GLN A 166 14.35 -6.76 25.60
N LEU A 167 15.29 -5.83 25.41
CA LEU A 167 15.59 -4.81 26.42
C LEU A 167 14.43 -3.84 26.61
N ILE A 168 13.84 -3.34 25.52
CA ILE A 168 12.66 -2.47 25.53
C ILE A 168 11.47 -3.18 26.22
N GLU A 169 11.19 -4.43 25.86
CA GLU A 169 10.11 -5.22 26.41
C GLU A 169 10.26 -5.44 27.92
N ARG A 170 11.47 -5.78 28.38
CA ARG A 170 11.79 -5.89 29.80
C ARG A 170 11.57 -4.57 30.53
N THR A 171 12.06 -3.46 29.99
CA THR A 171 11.88 -2.13 30.57
C THR A 171 10.40 -1.74 30.62
N LEU A 172 9.63 -1.95 29.55
CA LEU A 172 8.19 -1.73 29.56
C LEU A 172 7.47 -2.56 30.62
N SER A 173 7.91 -3.80 30.86
CA SER A 173 7.33 -4.69 31.87
C SER A 173 7.55 -4.20 33.31
N THR A 174 8.55 -3.39 33.59
CA THR A 174 8.80 -2.82 34.92
C THR A 174 7.82 -1.70 35.27
N TYR A 175 7.16 -1.11 34.27
CA TYR A 175 6.20 -0.03 34.48
C TYR A 175 4.81 -0.58 34.85
N THR A 176 4.60 -0.82 36.15
CA THR A 176 3.32 -1.37 36.67
C THR A 176 2.29 -0.29 36.97
N ASN A 177 2.73 0.89 37.46
CA ASN A 177 1.85 1.94 37.99
C ASN A 177 1.69 3.16 37.09
N GLN A 178 2.41 3.20 35.99
CA GLN A 178 2.35 4.28 34.99
C GLN A 178 2.67 3.75 33.59
N ILE A 179 2.14 4.42 32.58
CA ILE A 179 2.45 4.15 31.19
C ILE A 179 3.61 5.07 30.79
N PRO A 180 4.80 4.53 30.45
CA PRO A 180 5.99 5.34 30.15
C PRO A 180 5.81 6.15 28.86
N THR A 181 6.49 7.30 28.83
CA THR A 181 6.65 8.11 27.64
C THR A 181 7.92 7.70 26.89
N LEU A 182 8.08 8.17 25.63
CA LEU A 182 9.32 8.01 24.90
C LEU A 182 10.54 8.52 25.70
N ALA A 183 10.41 9.68 26.35
CA ALA A 183 11.47 10.26 27.16
C ALA A 183 11.88 9.35 28.34
N ASN A 184 10.89 8.80 29.06
CA ASN A 184 11.19 7.85 30.15
C ASN A 184 11.96 6.63 29.64
N LEU A 185 11.55 6.07 28.50
CA LEU A 185 12.23 4.91 27.89
C LEU A 185 13.64 5.28 27.39
N GLN A 186 13.83 6.49 26.87
CA GLN A 186 15.17 6.97 26.48
C GLN A 186 16.12 7.05 27.68
N ASP A 187 15.64 7.62 28.76
CA ASP A 187 16.41 7.78 29.99
C ASP A 187 16.77 6.41 30.60
N ASP A 188 15.84 5.46 30.63
CA ASP A 188 16.05 4.14 31.21
C ASP A 188 16.96 3.25 30.34
N LEU A 189 16.79 3.34 29.01
CA LEU A 189 17.49 2.47 28.06
C LEU A 189 18.81 3.06 27.57
N GLN A 190 19.07 4.34 27.82
CA GLN A 190 20.24 5.07 27.30
C GLN A 190 20.40 4.93 25.76
N LEU A 191 19.26 4.85 25.04
CA LEU A 191 19.24 4.71 23.60
C LEU A 191 19.03 6.06 22.92
N ASP A 192 19.53 6.17 21.68
CA ASP A 192 19.23 7.31 20.82
C ASP A 192 17.72 7.40 20.52
N GLY A 193 17.17 8.59 20.67
CA GLY A 193 15.72 8.82 20.55
C GLY A 193 15.15 8.52 19.17
N VAL A 194 15.91 8.72 18.11
CA VAL A 194 15.48 8.44 16.75
C VAL A 194 15.39 6.93 16.54
N SER A 195 16.41 6.19 16.95
CA SER A 195 16.46 4.72 16.86
C SER A 195 15.38 4.08 17.73
N LEU A 196 15.24 4.53 18.98
CA LEU A 196 14.20 4.04 19.90
C LEU A 196 12.78 4.30 19.35
N HIS A 197 12.52 5.51 18.83
CA HIS A 197 11.22 5.83 18.23
C HIS A 197 10.90 4.92 17.04
N ALA A 198 11.86 4.66 16.15
CA ALA A 198 11.69 3.78 15.02
C ALA A 198 11.36 2.34 15.46
N GLN A 199 12.03 1.83 16.49
CA GLN A 199 11.77 0.49 17.04
C GLN A 199 10.39 0.41 17.73
N LEU A 200 10.01 1.40 18.52
CA LEU A 200 8.69 1.46 19.14
C LEU A 200 7.59 1.55 18.08
N GLN A 201 7.79 2.34 17.02
CA GLN A 201 6.82 2.42 15.93
C GLN A 201 6.67 1.07 15.21
N ARG A 202 7.78 0.37 14.97
CA ARG A 202 7.73 -1.01 14.41
C ARG A 202 6.98 -1.95 15.35
N ALA A 203 7.26 -1.91 16.64
CA ALA A 203 6.58 -2.74 17.63
C ALA A 203 5.07 -2.44 17.75
N VAL A 204 4.65 -1.18 17.56
CA VAL A 204 3.23 -0.83 17.43
C VAL A 204 2.62 -1.47 16.19
N ASN A 205 3.33 -1.39 15.06
CA ASN A 205 2.89 -1.98 13.79
C ASN A 205 2.78 -3.51 13.84
N ASP A 206 3.68 -4.15 14.57
CA ASP A 206 3.67 -5.60 14.82
C ASP A 206 2.62 -6.02 15.86
N GLY A 207 1.92 -5.08 16.49
CA GLY A 207 0.93 -5.37 17.53
C GLY A 207 1.53 -5.85 18.85
N ARG A 208 2.82 -5.62 19.11
CA ARG A 208 3.50 -5.98 20.37
C ARG A 208 3.24 -4.96 21.47
N ILE A 209 3.16 -3.69 21.11
CA ILE A 209 2.84 -2.58 22.02
C ILE A 209 1.70 -1.74 21.45
N PHE A 210 1.04 -1.02 22.33
CA PHE A 210 0.00 -0.07 21.98
C PHE A 210 0.44 1.36 22.32
N LYS A 211 0.16 2.30 21.43
CA LYS A 211 0.44 3.72 21.66
C LYS A 211 -0.77 4.38 22.32
N VAL A 212 -0.60 4.83 23.54
CA VAL A 212 -1.64 5.51 24.31
C VAL A 212 -1.46 7.02 24.19
N GLY A 213 -2.44 7.68 23.62
CA GLY A 213 -2.36 9.10 23.30
C GLY A 213 -1.21 9.41 22.33
N THR A 214 -0.49 10.51 22.56
CA THR A 214 0.55 10.98 21.61
C THR A 214 1.94 10.45 21.89
N LYS A 215 2.27 10.09 23.15
CA LYS A 215 3.66 9.89 23.59
C LYS A 215 3.90 8.70 24.51
N ARG A 216 2.88 7.91 24.84
CA ARG A 216 2.98 6.80 25.79
C ARG A 216 2.89 5.45 25.09
N PHE A 217 3.56 4.45 25.63
CA PHE A 217 3.61 3.10 25.07
C PHE A 217 3.36 2.06 26.17
N ILE A 218 2.57 1.03 25.84
CA ILE A 218 2.23 -0.06 26.74
C ILE A 218 2.31 -1.39 26.00
N LEU A 219 2.73 -2.45 26.66
CA LEU A 219 2.67 -3.80 26.09
C LEU A 219 1.21 -4.22 25.85
N CYS A 220 0.92 -4.86 24.73
CA CYS A 220 -0.42 -5.36 24.45
C CYS A 220 -0.91 -6.36 25.51
N THR A 221 0.01 -7.12 26.10
CA THR A 221 -0.28 -8.01 27.24
C THR A 221 -0.73 -7.25 28.50
N GLN A 222 -0.09 -6.13 28.83
CA GLN A 222 -0.49 -5.28 29.97
C GLN A 222 -1.82 -4.58 29.68
N LEU A 223 -2.02 -4.10 28.45
CA LEU A 223 -3.29 -3.50 28.03
C LEU A 223 -4.45 -4.50 28.18
N SER A 224 -4.25 -5.74 27.80
CA SER A 224 -5.24 -6.82 27.95
C SER A 224 -5.58 -7.07 29.42
N LEU A 225 -4.59 -7.04 30.30
CA LEU A 225 -4.82 -7.16 31.76
C LEU A 225 -5.63 -6.00 32.31
N PHE A 226 -5.31 -4.77 31.89
CA PHE A 226 -6.09 -3.59 32.30
C PHE A 226 -7.53 -3.63 31.77
N ALA A 227 -7.72 -4.04 30.51
CA ALA A 227 -9.05 -4.21 29.94
C ALA A 227 -9.86 -5.26 30.71
N TYR A 228 -9.26 -6.38 31.06
CA TYR A 228 -9.90 -7.40 31.88
C TYR A 228 -10.31 -6.86 33.27
N ALA A 229 -9.39 -6.16 33.94
CA ALA A 229 -9.64 -5.59 35.27
C ALA A 229 -10.79 -4.55 35.23
N VAL A 230 -10.85 -3.72 34.17
CA VAL A 230 -11.97 -2.77 33.98
C VAL A 230 -13.29 -3.52 33.72
N CYS A 231 -13.27 -4.58 32.95
CA CYS A 231 -14.47 -5.41 32.76
C CYS A 231 -14.98 -6.04 34.06
N GLU A 232 -14.09 -6.53 34.93
CA GLU A 232 -14.47 -7.04 36.25
C GLU A 232 -15.04 -5.94 37.15
N LEU A 233 -14.43 -4.74 37.12
CA LEU A 233 -14.97 -3.59 37.86
C LEU A 233 -16.37 -3.22 37.35
N ALA A 234 -16.59 -3.23 36.04
CA ALA A 234 -17.90 -2.91 35.45
C ALA A 234 -18.99 -3.95 35.81
N LYS A 235 -18.62 -5.21 35.95
CA LYS A 235 -19.55 -6.25 36.44
C LYS A 235 -19.96 -6.03 37.92
N ALA A 236 -19.00 -5.64 38.76
CA ALA A 236 -19.23 -5.39 40.17
C ALA A 236 -19.95 -4.08 40.43
N THR A 237 -19.65 -3.03 39.65
CA THR A 237 -20.18 -1.67 39.84
C THR A 237 -20.52 -1.11 38.45
N PRO A 238 -21.82 -1.13 38.04
CA PRO A 238 -22.22 -0.74 36.66
C PRO A 238 -21.93 0.74 36.33
N GLN A 239 -21.76 1.59 37.33
CA GLN A 239 -21.34 2.99 37.18
C GLN A 239 -20.13 3.22 38.04
N PHE A 240 -18.98 3.44 37.46
CA PHE A 240 -17.74 3.73 38.18
C PHE A 240 -17.05 4.98 37.64
N SER A 241 -16.37 5.67 38.56
CA SER A 241 -15.64 6.90 38.24
C SER A 241 -14.20 6.63 37.81
N VAL A 242 -13.54 7.62 37.18
CA VAL A 242 -12.09 7.58 36.88
C VAL A 242 -11.25 7.35 38.15
N VAL A 243 -11.73 7.81 39.31
CA VAL A 243 -11.01 7.61 40.58
C VAL A 243 -11.03 6.14 40.99
N GLU A 244 -12.18 5.48 40.88
CA GLU A 244 -12.33 4.06 41.18
C GLU A 244 -11.53 3.22 40.21
N THR A 245 -11.58 3.53 38.91
CA THR A 245 -10.74 2.87 37.89
C THR A 245 -9.24 3.02 38.19
N LYS A 246 -8.81 4.24 38.51
CA LYS A 246 -7.42 4.51 38.89
C LYS A 246 -6.99 3.66 40.08
N ASN A 247 -7.80 3.60 41.12
CA ASN A 247 -7.50 2.85 42.35
C ASN A 247 -7.48 1.33 42.07
N HIS A 248 -8.39 0.85 41.22
CA HIS A 248 -8.47 -0.56 40.84
C HIS A 248 -7.29 -1.00 39.96
N LEU A 249 -6.85 -0.16 39.01
CA LEU A 249 -5.74 -0.45 38.13
C LEU A 249 -4.36 -0.10 38.70
N GLY A 250 -4.31 0.64 39.82
CA GLY A 250 -3.06 1.15 40.41
C GLY A 250 -2.36 2.22 39.55
N LEU A 251 -3.04 2.80 38.56
CA LEU A 251 -2.45 3.73 37.59
C LEU A 251 -2.59 5.20 38.06
N GLY A 252 -1.74 6.07 37.54
CA GLY A 252 -1.90 7.51 37.67
C GLY A 252 -3.14 8.02 36.93
N ARG A 253 -3.77 9.09 37.41
CA ARG A 253 -5.02 9.66 36.85
C ARG A 253 -4.90 9.92 35.32
N ASN A 254 -3.80 10.52 34.88
CA ASN A 254 -3.60 10.85 33.48
C ASN A 254 -3.48 9.60 32.58
N SER A 255 -2.88 8.52 33.09
CA SER A 255 -2.79 7.25 32.41
C SER A 255 -4.14 6.57 32.26
N CYS A 256 -4.99 6.62 33.33
CA CYS A 256 -6.35 6.10 33.29
C CYS A 256 -7.29 6.82 32.33
N ILE A 257 -7.11 8.14 32.12
CA ILE A 257 -7.96 8.93 31.21
C ILE A 257 -7.58 8.66 29.75
N GLN A 258 -6.31 8.30 29.49
CA GLN A 258 -5.79 8.07 28.14
C GLN A 258 -5.92 6.62 27.67
N LEU A 259 -6.09 5.67 28.59
CA LEU A 259 -6.41 4.27 28.33
C LEU A 259 -7.87 4.10 27.92
#